data_8a45a923504ab98bbeea18481d46d107
#
_entry.id   8a45a923504ab98bbeea18481d46d107
#
_cell.length_a   1.000
_cell.length_b   1.000
_cell.length_c   1.000
_cell.angle_alpha   90.00
_cell.angle_beta   90.00
_cell.angle_gamma   90.00
#
_symmetry.space_group_name_H-M   'P 1'
#
loop_
_entity.id
_entity.type
_entity.pdbx_description
1 polymer ?
#
loop_
_entity_poly.entity_id
_entity_poly.type
_entity_poly.pdbx_seq_one_letter_code
_entity_poly.pdbx_strand_id
1 'polypeptide(L)'
;MLKKILIYNSGGGLGDTIQLFPLILSLKNHFTSTDFYYLGAHENHFLGKLKNYNIEIKTLDLGLQYFGFRWWHLLNAKSKFLEHNIDKFDLIIDLQSKLRNTLILKRIPCVNFYSSTFNYNFCSIKKNYLSSGNISQKTLLNLEKLLDLNIQKIDFSLDKLDELYINEAEKLLPNKNYIGFSLTQGNEYRKKSWPLENFINLANKIEGMNKIPVFFC
;
A
#
# COMPACT_ATOMS: atom_id res chain seq x y z
N MET A 1 10.89 -19.72 -11.94
CA MET A 1 10.99 -18.25 -11.88
C MET A 1 9.58 -17.67 -12.01
N LEU A 2 9.19 -16.74 -11.14
CA LEU A 2 7.86 -16.10 -11.21
C LEU A 2 7.81 -15.15 -12.41
N LYS A 3 6.72 -15.22 -13.19
CA LYS A 3 6.51 -14.36 -14.37
C LYS A 3 5.52 -13.23 -14.12
N LYS A 4 4.50 -13.47 -13.28
CA LYS A 4 3.43 -12.50 -13.01
C LYS A 4 3.10 -12.45 -11.52
N ILE A 5 3.23 -11.27 -10.91
CA ILE A 5 2.91 -11.02 -9.50
C ILE A 5 1.80 -9.98 -9.41
N LEU A 6 0.74 -10.27 -8.65
CA LEU A 6 -0.32 -9.33 -8.32
C LEU A 6 -0.17 -8.85 -6.87
N ILE A 7 -0.14 -7.54 -6.67
CA ILE A 7 -0.17 -6.89 -5.36
C ILE A 7 -1.53 -6.24 -5.18
N TYR A 8 -2.27 -6.69 -4.18
CA TYR A 8 -3.57 -6.11 -3.81
C TYR A 8 -3.45 -5.24 -2.57
N ASN A 9 -3.80 -3.96 -2.72
CA ASN A 9 -3.86 -2.98 -1.64
C ASN A 9 -5.12 -2.11 -1.79
N SER A 10 -6.20 -2.46 -1.09
CA SER A 10 -7.47 -1.73 -1.21
C SER A 10 -7.47 -0.34 -0.58
N GLY A 11 -6.54 -0.06 0.32
CA GLY A 11 -6.40 1.26 0.95
C GLY A 11 -6.11 2.34 -0.08
N GLY A 12 -5.14 2.07 -0.95
CA GLY A 12 -4.86 2.81 -2.17
C GLY A 12 -4.51 4.29 -2.02
N GLY A 13 -4.42 4.84 -0.82
CA GLY A 13 -3.95 6.21 -0.59
C GLY A 13 -2.44 6.34 -0.85
N LEU A 14 -1.98 7.57 -1.10
CA LEU A 14 -0.56 7.85 -1.36
C LEU A 14 0.34 7.33 -0.23
N GLY A 15 -0.02 7.58 1.03
CA GLY A 15 0.72 7.09 2.20
C GLY A 15 0.77 5.58 2.29
N ASP A 16 -0.34 4.88 2.02
CA ASP A 16 -0.38 3.41 1.97
C ASP A 16 0.53 2.87 0.86
N THR A 17 0.62 3.58 -0.26
CA THR A 17 1.47 3.20 -1.39
C THR A 17 2.95 3.39 -1.08
N ILE A 18 3.33 4.50 -0.43
CA ILE A 18 4.71 4.77 0.00
C ILE A 18 5.20 3.70 0.99
N GLN A 19 4.34 3.26 1.91
CA GLN A 19 4.69 2.18 2.85
C GLN A 19 5.05 0.85 2.17
N LEU A 20 4.62 0.66 0.91
CA LEU A 20 4.93 -0.55 0.14
C LEU A 20 6.25 -0.46 -0.64
N PHE A 21 6.92 0.69 -0.69
CA PHE A 21 8.15 0.86 -1.47
C PHE A 21 9.22 -0.18 -1.14
N PRO A 22 9.60 -0.41 0.14
CA PRO A 22 10.63 -1.40 0.46
C PRO A 22 10.24 -2.80 -0.03
N LEU A 23 8.96 -3.16 0.04
CA LEU A 23 8.46 -4.42 -0.48
C LEU A 23 8.59 -4.49 -2.01
N ILE A 24 8.05 -3.49 -2.72
CA ILE A 24 7.98 -3.50 -4.18
C ILE A 24 9.38 -3.42 -4.80
N LEU A 25 10.25 -2.53 -4.30
CA LEU A 25 11.60 -2.38 -4.80
C LEU A 25 12.41 -3.66 -4.57
N SER A 26 12.30 -4.29 -3.40
CA SER A 26 12.98 -5.55 -3.11
C SER A 26 12.49 -6.69 -4.02
N LEU A 27 11.18 -6.80 -4.24
CA LEU A 27 10.62 -7.78 -5.16
C LEU A 27 11.06 -7.53 -6.60
N LYS A 28 11.03 -6.29 -7.08
CA LYS A 28 11.45 -5.96 -8.45
C LYS A 28 12.95 -6.19 -8.67
N ASN A 29 13.78 -5.89 -7.70
CA ASN A 29 15.21 -6.16 -7.77
C ASN A 29 15.51 -7.68 -7.81
N HIS A 30 14.74 -8.46 -7.06
CA HIS A 30 14.92 -9.92 -7.04
C HIS A 30 14.33 -10.62 -8.27
N PHE A 31 13.17 -10.14 -8.76
CA PHE A 31 12.44 -10.73 -9.89
C PHE A 31 12.48 -9.80 -11.11
N THR A 32 13.65 -9.60 -11.69
CA THR A 32 13.90 -8.60 -12.78
C THR A 32 13.09 -8.85 -14.05
N SER A 33 12.74 -10.11 -14.35
CA SER A 33 11.98 -10.50 -15.57
C SER A 33 10.50 -10.72 -15.29
N THR A 34 9.98 -10.20 -14.17
CA THR A 34 8.60 -10.43 -13.74
C THR A 34 7.71 -9.23 -14.02
N ASP A 35 6.55 -9.48 -14.58
CA ASP A 35 5.47 -8.49 -14.70
C ASP A 35 4.78 -8.30 -13.35
N PHE A 36 4.78 -7.07 -12.86
CA PHE A 36 4.07 -6.69 -11.64
C PHE A 36 2.75 -6.02 -11.98
N TYR A 37 1.72 -6.42 -11.25
CA TYR A 37 0.37 -5.87 -11.33
C TYR A 37 -0.07 -5.32 -9.99
N TYR A 38 -0.72 -4.16 -10.01
CA TYR A 38 -1.30 -3.52 -8.85
C TYR A 38 -2.82 -3.48 -8.96
N LEU A 39 -3.50 -3.90 -7.91
CA LEU A 39 -4.94 -3.85 -7.78
C LEU A 39 -5.29 -3.05 -6.52
N GLY A 40 -5.91 -1.90 -6.71
CA GLY A 40 -6.33 -1.01 -5.63
C GLY A 40 -7.69 -0.40 -5.90
N ALA A 41 -8.26 0.26 -4.90
CA ALA A 41 -9.54 0.98 -5.00
C ALA A 41 -9.39 2.42 -5.53
N HIS A 42 -8.18 2.90 -5.63
CA HIS A 42 -7.82 4.24 -6.10
C HIS A 42 -6.85 4.14 -7.27
N GLU A 43 -6.47 5.31 -7.81
CA GLU A 43 -5.46 5.40 -8.87
C GLU A 43 -4.16 4.67 -8.48
N ASN A 44 -3.46 4.19 -9.49
CA ASN A 44 -2.13 3.63 -9.31
C ASN A 44 -1.12 4.79 -9.16
N HIS A 45 -0.78 5.16 -7.93
CA HIS A 45 0.15 6.25 -7.65
C HIS A 45 1.56 6.03 -8.22
N PHE A 46 1.96 4.80 -8.49
CA PHE A 46 3.24 4.52 -9.16
C PHE A 46 3.30 5.04 -10.60
N LEU A 47 2.14 5.15 -11.27
CA LEU A 47 2.02 5.75 -12.59
C LEU A 47 1.68 7.25 -12.52
N GLY A 48 1.29 7.75 -11.36
CA GLY A 48 0.91 9.14 -11.10
C GLY A 48 1.98 9.91 -10.31
N LYS A 49 1.65 10.28 -9.06
CA LYS A 49 2.49 11.12 -8.18
C LYS A 49 3.88 10.54 -7.86
N LEU A 50 4.06 9.24 -7.99
CA LEU A 50 5.30 8.52 -7.69
C LEU A 50 6.02 8.04 -8.95
N LYS A 51 5.67 8.57 -10.12
CA LYS A 51 6.25 8.16 -11.42
C LYS A 51 7.77 8.34 -11.49
N ASN A 52 8.34 9.33 -10.78
CA ASN A 52 9.77 9.61 -10.77
C ASN A 52 10.61 8.49 -10.14
N TYR A 53 9.98 7.58 -9.40
CA TYR A 53 10.65 6.37 -8.89
C TYR A 53 10.83 5.28 -9.94
N ASN A 54 10.27 5.45 -11.15
CA ASN A 54 10.36 4.51 -12.27
C ASN A 54 9.98 3.07 -11.89
N ILE A 55 8.96 2.93 -11.05
CA ILE A 55 8.43 1.63 -10.65
C ILE A 55 7.43 1.16 -11.71
N GLU A 56 7.88 0.31 -12.61
CA GLU A 56 7.01 -0.31 -13.62
C GLU A 56 6.08 -1.33 -12.95
N ILE A 57 4.83 -0.94 -12.78
CA ILE A 57 3.78 -1.79 -12.24
C ILE A 57 2.46 -1.52 -12.99
N LYS A 58 1.93 -2.56 -13.61
CA LYS A 58 0.72 -2.49 -14.44
C LYS A 58 -0.52 -2.39 -13.53
N THR A 59 -1.51 -1.61 -13.91
CA THR A 59 -2.80 -1.60 -13.20
C THR A 59 -3.65 -2.76 -13.65
N LEU A 60 -4.20 -3.52 -12.69
CA LEU A 60 -5.29 -4.46 -12.95
C LEU A 60 -6.60 -3.83 -12.49
N ASP A 61 -7.50 -3.56 -13.43
CA ASP A 61 -8.83 -3.03 -13.12
C ASP A 61 -9.87 -4.15 -13.07
N LEU A 62 -10.43 -4.41 -11.90
CA LEU A 62 -11.54 -5.35 -11.71
C LEU A 62 -12.85 -4.63 -11.33
N GLY A 63 -12.96 -3.35 -11.61
CA GLY A 63 -14.11 -2.52 -11.27
C GLY A 63 -14.31 -2.37 -9.77
N LEU A 64 -13.21 -2.21 -9.01
CA LEU A 64 -13.30 -1.94 -7.58
C LEU A 64 -14.00 -0.61 -7.33
N GLN A 65 -14.85 -0.60 -6.32
CA GLN A 65 -15.47 0.61 -5.83
C GLN A 65 -14.66 1.20 -4.66
N TYR A 66 -15.00 2.42 -4.28
CA TYR A 66 -14.46 3.04 -3.08
C TYR A 66 -14.46 2.07 -1.89
N PHE A 67 -13.35 1.94 -1.20
CA PHE A 67 -13.06 0.92 -0.17
C PHE A 67 -12.86 -0.53 -0.64
N GLY A 68 -12.63 -0.77 -1.92
CA GLY A 68 -12.23 -2.08 -2.45
C GLY A 68 -13.41 -2.99 -2.78
N PHE A 69 -13.18 -4.29 -2.64
CA PHE A 69 -14.17 -5.30 -3.01
C PHE A 69 -15.49 -5.20 -2.22
N ARG A 70 -16.60 -5.52 -2.92
CA ARG A 70 -17.93 -5.79 -2.34
C ARG A 70 -18.24 -7.27 -2.48
N TRP A 71 -19.23 -7.78 -1.75
CA TRP A 71 -19.57 -9.20 -1.76
C TRP A 71 -19.97 -9.73 -3.14
N TRP A 72 -20.62 -8.92 -3.98
CA TRP A 72 -20.99 -9.34 -5.34
C TRP A 72 -19.78 -9.60 -6.25
N HIS A 73 -18.60 -9.05 -5.95
CA HIS A 73 -17.38 -9.38 -6.70
C HIS A 73 -16.99 -10.86 -6.54
N LEU A 74 -17.46 -11.55 -5.52
CA LEU A 74 -17.24 -12.99 -5.36
C LEU A 74 -17.78 -13.79 -6.56
N LEU A 75 -18.85 -13.32 -7.20
CA LEU A 75 -19.48 -13.95 -8.34
C LEU A 75 -18.80 -13.59 -9.67
N ASN A 76 -18.30 -12.35 -9.82
CA ASN A 76 -17.84 -11.84 -11.11
C ASN A 76 -16.33 -11.56 -11.18
N ALA A 77 -15.57 -11.68 -10.09
CA ALA A 77 -14.14 -11.38 -10.11
C ALA A 77 -13.35 -12.25 -11.10
N LYS A 78 -13.71 -13.53 -11.24
CA LYS A 78 -13.06 -14.45 -12.18
C LYS A 78 -13.35 -14.08 -13.63
N SER A 79 -14.60 -13.76 -13.99
CA SER A 79 -14.96 -13.35 -15.36
C SER A 79 -14.28 -12.04 -15.73
N LYS A 80 -14.33 -11.02 -14.86
CA LYS A 80 -13.62 -9.75 -15.08
C LYS A 80 -12.11 -9.92 -15.21
N PHE A 81 -11.53 -10.82 -14.43
CA PHE A 81 -10.11 -11.12 -14.56
C PHE A 81 -9.76 -11.69 -15.94
N LEU A 82 -10.57 -12.59 -16.46
CA LEU A 82 -10.34 -13.22 -17.77
C LEU A 82 -10.40 -12.21 -18.94
N GLU A 83 -11.12 -11.10 -18.79
CA GLU A 83 -11.17 -10.01 -19.79
C GLU A 83 -9.80 -9.34 -20.01
N HIS A 84 -8.86 -9.46 -19.06
CA HIS A 84 -7.52 -8.91 -19.16
C HIS A 84 -6.52 -9.77 -19.94
N ASN A 85 -6.93 -10.91 -20.50
CA ASN A 85 -6.06 -11.85 -21.22
C ASN A 85 -4.85 -12.35 -20.41
N ILE A 86 -5.06 -12.51 -19.10
CA ILE A 86 -4.08 -13.06 -18.16
C ILE A 86 -4.57 -14.44 -17.74
N ASP A 87 -3.80 -15.50 -18.02
CA ASP A 87 -4.22 -16.86 -17.66
C ASP A 87 -4.24 -17.08 -16.14
N LYS A 88 -3.13 -16.72 -15.48
CA LYS A 88 -2.96 -16.86 -14.03
C LYS A 88 -1.81 -15.99 -13.54
N PHE A 89 -1.79 -15.75 -12.24
CA PHE A 89 -0.62 -15.20 -11.55
C PHE A 89 0.25 -16.32 -10.95
N ASP A 90 1.56 -16.10 -10.89
CA ASP A 90 2.44 -17.00 -10.14
C ASP A 90 2.37 -16.71 -8.64
N LEU A 91 2.11 -15.46 -8.28
CA LEU A 91 1.94 -15.03 -6.90
C LEU A 91 0.88 -13.92 -6.80
N ILE A 92 -0.05 -14.07 -5.86
CA ILE A 92 -0.94 -13.00 -5.41
C ILE A 92 -0.58 -12.64 -3.97
N ILE A 93 -0.36 -11.34 -3.72
CA ILE A 93 -0.04 -10.78 -2.41
C ILE A 93 -1.23 -9.96 -1.93
N ASP A 94 -1.99 -10.47 -0.95
CA ASP A 94 -3.09 -9.77 -0.29
C ASP A 94 -2.58 -9.05 0.96
N LEU A 95 -2.52 -7.72 0.89
CA LEU A 95 -2.02 -6.87 1.97
C LEU A 95 -3.12 -6.38 2.93
N GLN A 96 -4.39 -6.73 2.68
CA GLN A 96 -5.53 -6.14 3.42
C GLN A 96 -6.08 -6.96 4.57
N SER A 97 -5.75 -8.23 4.67
CA SER A 97 -6.17 -9.11 5.79
C SER A 97 -7.68 -9.10 6.10
N LYS A 98 -8.54 -8.87 5.07
CA LYS A 98 -9.99 -8.84 5.21
C LYS A 98 -10.60 -10.06 4.53
N LEU A 99 -11.31 -10.90 5.29
CA LEU A 99 -11.87 -12.16 4.79
C LEU A 99 -12.58 -12.02 3.44
N ARG A 100 -13.48 -11.04 3.30
CA ARG A 100 -14.18 -10.79 2.03
C ARG A 100 -13.21 -10.60 0.88
N ASN A 101 -12.20 -9.73 1.05
CA ASN A 101 -11.23 -9.42 0.01
C ASN A 101 -10.40 -10.65 -0.34
N THR A 102 -9.93 -11.38 0.66
CA THR A 102 -9.17 -12.62 0.50
C THR A 102 -9.97 -13.67 -0.28
N LEU A 103 -11.25 -13.89 0.07
CA LEU A 103 -12.11 -14.85 -0.64
C LEU A 103 -12.33 -14.47 -2.11
N ILE A 104 -12.48 -13.18 -2.39
CA ILE A 104 -12.64 -12.69 -3.76
C ILE A 104 -11.33 -12.84 -4.55
N LEU A 105 -10.19 -12.47 -3.98
CA LEU A 105 -8.88 -12.66 -4.60
C LEU A 105 -8.58 -14.13 -4.88
N LYS A 106 -9.01 -15.05 -4.04
CA LYS A 106 -8.91 -16.52 -4.26
C LYS A 106 -9.70 -17.01 -5.47
N ARG A 107 -10.61 -16.20 -6.04
CA ARG A 107 -11.29 -16.52 -7.32
C ARG A 107 -10.40 -16.24 -8.53
N ILE A 108 -9.33 -15.44 -8.37
CA ILE A 108 -8.36 -15.17 -9.41
C ILE A 108 -7.37 -16.35 -9.47
N PRO A 109 -7.15 -16.97 -10.65
CA PRO A 109 -6.23 -18.09 -10.77
C PRO A 109 -4.79 -17.70 -10.37
N CYS A 110 -4.18 -18.48 -9.47
CA CYS A 110 -2.79 -18.28 -9.06
C CYS A 110 -2.12 -19.60 -8.62
N VAL A 111 -0.80 -19.62 -8.69
CA VAL A 111 0.03 -20.73 -8.17
C VAL A 111 0.25 -20.56 -6.67
N ASN A 112 0.73 -19.38 -6.26
CA ASN A 112 0.99 -19.05 -4.88
C ASN A 112 0.09 -17.91 -4.42
N PHE A 113 -0.41 -18.00 -3.21
CA PHE A 113 -1.25 -17.00 -2.59
C PHE A 113 -0.74 -16.67 -1.20
N TYR A 114 -0.52 -15.38 -0.94
CA TYR A 114 -0.14 -14.85 0.36
C TYR A 114 -1.24 -13.96 0.92
N SER A 115 -1.67 -14.19 2.15
CA SER A 115 -2.57 -13.32 2.90
C SER A 115 -2.41 -13.56 4.39
N SER A 116 -2.40 -12.49 5.19
CA SER A 116 -2.38 -12.59 6.64
C SER A 116 -3.76 -12.84 7.27
N THR A 117 -4.79 -12.99 6.46
CA THR A 117 -6.18 -13.26 6.91
C THR A 117 -6.24 -14.59 7.68
N PHE A 118 -6.93 -14.56 8.83
CA PHE A 118 -7.04 -15.70 9.75
C PHE A 118 -5.68 -16.35 10.05
N ASN A 119 -4.73 -15.54 10.49
CA ASN A 119 -3.39 -16.00 10.83
C ASN A 119 -2.75 -16.84 9.71
N TYR A 120 -2.76 -16.29 8.49
CA TYR A 120 -2.17 -16.88 7.27
C TYR A 120 -2.82 -18.19 6.79
N ASN A 121 -4.02 -18.53 7.27
CA ASN A 121 -4.70 -19.76 6.88
C ASN A 121 -5.03 -19.85 5.38
N PHE A 122 -5.03 -18.74 4.67
CA PHE A 122 -5.27 -18.68 3.23
C PHE A 122 -4.01 -18.77 2.36
N CYS A 123 -2.82 -18.76 2.95
CA CYS A 123 -1.58 -18.96 2.20
C CYS A 123 -1.55 -20.34 1.54
N SER A 124 -0.94 -20.41 0.34
CA SER A 124 -0.82 -21.67 -0.42
C SER A 124 -0.01 -22.74 0.32
N ILE A 125 0.98 -22.33 1.09
CA ILE A 125 1.83 -23.21 1.89
C ILE A 125 1.69 -22.83 3.35
N LYS A 126 1.55 -23.83 4.21
CA LYS A 126 1.50 -23.63 5.66
C LYS A 126 2.92 -23.53 6.20
N LYS A 127 3.27 -22.39 6.74
CA LYS A 127 4.56 -22.08 7.39
C LYS A 127 4.31 -21.31 8.68
N ASN A 128 5.32 -21.16 9.50
CA ASN A 128 5.28 -20.29 10.67
C ASN A 128 5.58 -18.85 10.23
N TYR A 129 4.53 -18.10 9.88
CA TYR A 129 4.61 -16.72 9.41
C TYR A 129 4.69 -15.71 10.56
N LEU A 130 5.35 -14.57 10.29
CA LEU A 130 5.44 -13.46 11.24
C LEU A 130 4.12 -12.67 11.25
N SER A 131 3.55 -12.44 12.43
CA SER A 131 2.30 -11.70 12.61
C SER A 131 2.49 -10.23 12.96
N SER A 132 3.64 -9.84 13.50
CA SER A 132 3.96 -8.46 13.95
C SER A 132 5.06 -7.82 13.09
N GLY A 133 5.18 -6.50 13.17
CA GLY A 133 6.20 -5.71 12.50
C GLY A 133 5.67 -4.80 11.37
N ASN A 134 6.58 -4.03 10.78
CA ASN A 134 6.29 -3.18 9.62
C ASN A 134 5.75 -4.01 8.45
N ILE A 135 4.72 -3.50 7.76
CA ILE A 135 3.99 -4.24 6.73
C ILE A 135 4.91 -4.74 5.61
N SER A 136 5.81 -3.90 5.10
CA SER A 136 6.71 -4.27 4.01
C SER A 136 7.74 -5.31 4.45
N GLN A 137 8.41 -5.09 5.59
CA GLN A 137 9.42 -6.02 6.10
C GLN A 137 8.82 -7.37 6.46
N LYS A 138 7.70 -7.36 7.19
CA LYS A 138 6.96 -8.57 7.55
C LYS A 138 6.54 -9.36 6.32
N THR A 139 6.00 -8.66 5.31
CA THR A 139 5.56 -9.32 4.07
C THR A 139 6.74 -9.93 3.33
N LEU A 140 7.88 -9.23 3.20
CA LEU A 140 9.08 -9.78 2.57
C LEU A 140 9.54 -11.07 3.26
N LEU A 141 9.72 -11.04 4.59
CA LEU A 141 10.16 -12.22 5.35
C LEU A 141 9.17 -13.40 5.24
N ASN A 142 7.89 -13.10 5.15
CA ASN A 142 6.88 -14.13 4.97
C ASN A 142 6.84 -14.68 3.54
N LEU A 143 7.11 -13.85 2.53
CA LEU A 143 7.24 -14.29 1.15
C LEU A 143 8.50 -15.17 0.94
N GLU A 144 9.61 -14.85 1.61
CA GLU A 144 10.80 -15.71 1.63
C GLU A 144 10.44 -17.12 2.13
N LYS A 145 9.66 -17.20 3.23
CA LYS A 145 9.18 -18.48 3.76
C LYS A 145 8.21 -19.19 2.81
N LEU A 146 7.29 -18.45 2.17
CA LEU A 146 6.30 -19.00 1.25
C LEU A 146 6.96 -19.59 0.00
N LEU A 147 7.95 -18.89 -0.54
CA LEU A 147 8.59 -19.19 -1.83
C LEU A 147 9.89 -20.00 -1.68
N ASP A 148 10.32 -20.23 -0.44
CA ASP A 148 11.58 -20.90 -0.09
C ASP A 148 12.80 -20.26 -0.77
N LEU A 149 12.94 -18.94 -0.61
CA LEU A 149 14.02 -18.15 -1.21
C LEU A 149 14.41 -17.00 -0.28
N ASN A 150 15.52 -16.32 -0.58
CA ASN A 150 15.99 -15.13 0.12
C ASN A 150 15.88 -13.91 -0.79
N ILE A 151 15.24 -12.84 -0.32
CA ILE A 151 15.02 -11.61 -1.08
C ILE A 151 15.93 -10.52 -0.51
N GLN A 152 16.84 -10.00 -1.33
CA GLN A 152 17.65 -8.85 -0.94
C GLN A 152 16.75 -7.65 -0.63
N LYS A 153 16.80 -7.15 0.59
CA LYS A 153 16.03 -5.96 1.00
C LYS A 153 16.66 -4.71 0.42
N ILE A 154 15.81 -3.86 -0.13
CA ILE A 154 16.18 -2.55 -0.65
C ILE A 154 15.48 -1.48 0.18
N ASP A 155 16.25 -0.54 0.69
CA ASP A 155 15.73 0.68 1.29
C ASP A 155 15.36 1.68 0.19
N PHE A 156 14.46 2.58 0.51
CA PHE A 156 14.05 3.65 -0.38
C PHE A 156 14.24 5.01 0.30
N SER A 157 14.38 6.04 -0.53
CA SER A 157 14.42 7.41 -0.08
C SER A 157 13.34 8.23 -0.79
N LEU A 158 12.83 9.26 -0.14
CA LEU A 158 11.86 10.21 -0.71
C LEU A 158 12.52 11.34 -1.51
N ASP A 159 13.84 11.29 -1.71
CA ASP A 159 14.63 12.28 -2.44
C ASP A 159 14.32 12.35 -3.96
N LYS A 160 13.62 11.37 -4.50
CA LYS A 160 13.16 11.33 -5.91
C LYS A 160 11.73 11.87 -6.10
N LEU A 161 11.17 12.53 -5.12
CA LEU A 161 9.94 13.29 -5.33
C LEU A 161 10.20 14.42 -6.33
N ASP A 162 9.13 14.79 -7.07
CA ASP A 162 9.20 15.90 -8.00
C ASP A 162 9.62 17.18 -7.23
N GLU A 163 10.67 17.85 -7.69
CA GLU A 163 11.19 19.08 -7.08
C GLU A 163 10.11 20.17 -6.97
N LEU A 164 9.11 20.15 -7.83
CA LEU A 164 7.97 21.07 -7.76
C LEU A 164 7.30 21.01 -6.38
N TYR A 165 7.05 19.81 -5.86
CA TYR A 165 6.40 19.63 -4.56
C TYR A 165 7.30 20.09 -3.41
N ILE A 166 8.60 19.88 -3.52
CA ILE A 166 9.59 20.31 -2.53
C ILE A 166 9.64 21.84 -2.50
N ASN A 167 9.76 22.47 -3.67
CA ASN A 167 9.83 23.92 -3.80
C ASN A 167 8.54 24.62 -3.31
N GLU A 168 7.38 24.02 -3.56
CA GLU A 168 6.10 24.54 -3.03
C GLU A 168 6.03 24.40 -1.50
N ALA A 169 6.47 23.29 -0.96
CA ALA A 169 6.52 23.09 0.49
C ALA A 169 7.48 24.07 1.17
N GLU A 170 8.65 24.33 0.59
CA GLU A 170 9.62 25.31 1.11
C GLU A 170 9.12 26.75 1.07
N LYS A 171 8.34 27.10 0.04
CA LYS A 171 7.69 28.43 -0.02
C LYS A 171 6.64 28.59 1.08
N LEU A 172 5.88 27.56 1.37
CA LEU A 172 4.83 27.58 2.41
C LEU A 172 5.42 27.49 3.83
N LEU A 173 6.52 26.77 3.98
CA LEU A 173 7.15 26.43 5.26
C LEU A 173 8.65 26.78 5.24
N PRO A 174 9.03 28.07 5.18
CA PRO A 174 10.43 28.48 5.00
C PRO A 174 11.33 28.26 6.21
N ASN A 175 10.77 27.94 7.38
CA ASN A 175 11.52 27.68 8.62
C ASN A 175 11.69 26.20 8.89
N LYS A 176 12.39 25.84 9.98
CA LYS A 176 12.66 24.42 10.34
C LYS A 176 12.00 23.94 11.64
N ASN A 177 11.28 24.82 12.36
CA ASN A 177 10.76 24.54 13.70
C ASN A 177 9.26 24.31 13.73
N TYR A 178 8.70 23.73 12.66
CA TYR A 178 7.27 23.47 12.56
C TYR A 178 6.83 22.21 13.29
N ILE A 179 5.63 22.26 13.85
CA ILE A 179 4.88 21.09 14.29
C ILE A 179 3.55 21.07 13.56
N GLY A 180 3.35 20.06 12.72
CA GLY A 180 2.15 19.93 11.89
C GLY A 180 1.00 19.23 12.61
N PHE A 181 -0.20 19.76 12.46
CA PHE A 181 -1.45 19.17 12.93
C PHE A 181 -2.32 18.80 11.75
N SER A 182 -2.68 17.52 11.63
CA SER A 182 -3.72 17.09 10.70
C SER A 182 -5.06 17.08 11.43
N LEU A 183 -5.94 18.00 11.10
CA LEU A 183 -7.25 18.14 11.73
C LEU A 183 -8.26 17.11 11.22
N THR A 184 -8.08 16.64 10.00
CA THR A 184 -8.99 15.71 9.34
C THR A 184 -8.37 14.33 9.14
N GLN A 185 -9.20 13.29 9.25
CA GLN A 185 -8.77 11.91 9.01
C GLN A 185 -8.96 11.45 7.56
N GLY A 186 -9.18 12.38 6.63
CA GLY A 186 -9.46 12.06 5.23
C GLY A 186 -10.75 11.26 4.99
N ASN A 187 -11.53 10.99 6.04
CA ASN A 187 -12.79 10.26 5.96
C ASN A 187 -13.81 10.84 6.94
N GLU A 188 -14.74 11.63 6.42
CA GLU A 188 -15.81 12.30 7.18
C GLU A 188 -16.68 11.34 8.01
N TYR A 189 -16.80 10.08 7.59
CA TYR A 189 -17.60 9.06 8.28
C TYR A 189 -16.92 8.49 9.54
N ARG A 190 -15.62 8.71 9.71
CA ARG A 190 -14.89 8.29 10.90
C ARG A 190 -14.88 9.42 11.94
N LYS A 191 -15.94 9.66 12.68
CA LYS A 191 -16.02 10.64 13.79
C LYS A 191 -14.98 10.37 14.91
N LYS A 192 -13.70 10.30 14.57
CA LYS A 192 -12.58 10.01 15.48
C LYS A 192 -11.60 11.18 15.57
N SER A 193 -11.97 12.35 15.04
CA SER A 193 -11.13 13.54 15.14
C SER A 193 -11.12 14.02 16.57
N TRP A 194 -9.94 14.39 17.04
CA TRP A 194 -9.79 15.05 18.32
C TRP A 194 -10.55 16.40 18.30
N PRO A 195 -11.19 16.84 19.40
CA PRO A 195 -11.87 18.14 19.43
C PRO A 195 -10.92 19.27 19.05
N LEU A 196 -11.39 20.22 18.26
CA LEU A 196 -10.58 21.35 17.75
C LEU A 196 -9.93 22.14 18.90
N GLU A 197 -10.67 22.35 20.01
CA GLU A 197 -10.16 23.04 21.20
C GLU A 197 -8.89 22.41 21.76
N ASN A 198 -8.79 21.08 21.72
CA ASN A 198 -7.61 20.38 22.19
C ASN A 198 -6.40 20.61 21.28
N PHE A 199 -6.62 20.72 19.96
CA PHE A 199 -5.56 21.09 19.02
C PHE A 199 -5.09 22.53 19.28
N ILE A 200 -6.00 23.49 19.51
CA ILE A 200 -5.68 24.87 19.83
C ILE A 200 -4.89 24.96 21.13
N ASN A 201 -5.34 24.27 22.17
CA ASN A 201 -4.64 24.25 23.47
C ASN A 201 -3.24 23.68 23.36
N LEU A 202 -3.04 22.66 22.53
CA LEU A 202 -1.72 22.07 22.28
C LEU A 202 -0.85 23.02 21.45
N ALA A 203 -1.41 23.68 20.43
CA ALA A 203 -0.70 24.67 19.62
C ALA A 203 -0.16 25.82 20.47
N ASN A 204 -0.96 26.39 21.36
CA ASN A 204 -0.53 27.44 22.29
C ASN A 204 0.63 27.00 23.19
N LYS A 205 0.63 25.74 23.66
CA LYS A 205 1.75 25.19 24.42
C LYS A 205 3.02 25.04 23.59
N ILE A 206 2.87 24.70 22.31
CA ILE A 206 3.97 24.53 21.35
C ILE A 206 4.63 25.86 21.03
N GLU A 207 3.86 26.94 20.88
CA GLU A 207 4.38 28.31 20.70
C GLU A 207 5.24 28.74 21.87
N GLY A 208 4.82 28.41 23.09
CA GLY A 208 5.62 28.64 24.31
C GLY A 208 6.95 27.89 24.35
N MET A 209 7.15 26.89 23.47
CA MET A 209 8.39 26.12 23.31
C MET A 209 9.23 26.58 22.09
N ASN A 210 8.99 27.77 21.55
CA ASN A 210 9.60 28.28 20.33
C ASN A 210 9.43 27.37 19.11
N LYS A 211 8.28 26.71 19.01
CA LYS A 211 7.89 25.93 17.82
C LYS A 211 6.72 26.61 17.13
N ILE A 212 6.60 26.38 15.83
CA ILE A 212 5.56 27.00 14.99
C ILE A 212 4.50 25.93 14.70
N PRO A 213 3.27 26.06 15.26
CA PRO A 213 2.19 25.14 14.92
C PRO A 213 1.68 25.42 13.50
N VAL A 214 1.47 24.36 12.71
CA VAL A 214 0.91 24.43 11.35
C VAL A 214 -0.26 23.48 11.24
N PHE A 215 -1.40 23.98 10.79
CA PHE A 215 -2.61 23.20 10.60
C PHE A 215 -2.79 22.84 9.14
N PHE A 216 -2.93 21.56 8.85
CA PHE A 216 -3.28 21.03 7.53
C PHE A 216 -4.79 20.78 7.47
N CYS A 217 -5.47 21.49 6.57
CA CYS A 217 -6.93 21.45 6.37
C CYS A 217 -7.29 20.75 5.05
#